data_6a4d9c5aa381925aad2ade1013606f86
#
_entry.id   6a4d9c5aa381925aad2ade1013606f86
#
_cell.length_a   1.000
_cell.length_b   1.000
_cell.length_c   1.000
_cell.angle_alpha   90.00
_cell.angle_beta   90.00
_cell.angle_gamma   90.00
#
_symmetry.space_group_name_H-M   'P 1'
#
loop_
_entity.id
_entity.type
_entity.pdbx_description
1 polymer ?
#
loop_
_entity_poly.entity_id
_entity_poly.type
_entity_poly.pdbx_seq_one_letter_code
_entity_poly.pdbx_strand_id
1 'polypeptide(L)'
;MTNKAYYHLPGLFEFYDLYAAFLPIFRKHRDYFYDWCEIGSVYGAPADCIWGGGRAGFGEHSPREVLDLMKEYNISSRLTFSNSLLREEHLSDKKCNELCRLFSQSPPPQNGVIICSDLLLSYLKENYPHLYFVSSTTKVLTEFSQLVNELDNDDFSYVVPDFRLNKALDKLSDLTTEQKNKVEFLCNECCYVGCADRKNCYENVSRKNLGENCPEHVCKAPNASEGYRFSKAMESPAFIGIEDIKSTYLPMGFSNFKIEGRSLGSALILEFLLYYMTRPEHQLKVREQIYLDSMLDLF
;
A
#
# COMPACT_ATOMS: atom_id res chain seq x y z
N MET A 1 -26.13 -8.22 2.25
CA MET A 1 -25.12 -7.66 1.31
C MET A 1 -23.83 -8.40 1.58
N THR A 2 -23.18 -8.96 0.58
CA THR A 2 -21.85 -9.57 0.74
C THR A 2 -20.85 -8.48 1.05
N ASN A 3 -20.13 -8.58 2.17
CA ASN A 3 -19.08 -7.65 2.52
C ASN A 3 -18.01 -7.66 1.41
N LYS A 4 -17.54 -6.48 0.99
CA LYS A 4 -16.52 -6.32 -0.04
C LYS A 4 -15.14 -6.22 0.58
N ALA A 5 -14.14 -6.83 -0.07
CA ALA A 5 -12.73 -6.59 0.21
C ALA A 5 -12.19 -5.53 -0.77
N TYR A 6 -11.71 -4.44 -0.22
CA TYR A 6 -11.03 -3.38 -0.97
C TYR A 6 -9.53 -3.58 -0.90
N TYR A 7 -8.92 -3.87 -2.03
CA TYR A 7 -7.48 -4.03 -2.12
C TYR A 7 -6.78 -2.70 -2.38
N HIS A 8 -5.75 -2.40 -1.59
CA HIS A 8 -4.88 -1.24 -1.76
C HIS A 8 -3.57 -1.73 -2.36
N LEU A 9 -3.33 -1.39 -3.62
CA LEU A 9 -2.33 -1.99 -4.49
C LEU A 9 -1.06 -1.13 -4.57
N PRO A 10 0.14 -1.73 -4.64
CA PRO A 10 1.40 -1.00 -4.67
C PRO A 10 1.77 -0.50 -6.06
N GLY A 11 2.64 0.51 -6.14
CA GLY A 11 3.35 0.86 -7.37
C GLY A 11 2.58 1.80 -8.30
N LEU A 12 1.98 2.86 -7.73
CA LEU A 12 1.24 3.89 -8.47
C LEU A 12 2.04 4.49 -9.64
N PHE A 13 3.34 4.67 -9.47
CA PHE A 13 4.25 5.20 -10.49
C PHE A 13 5.09 4.09 -11.14
N GLU A 14 5.43 3.08 -10.34
CA GLU A 14 6.34 2.01 -10.74
C GLU A 14 5.71 1.00 -11.71
N PHE A 15 4.39 0.79 -11.62
CA PHE A 15 3.69 -0.27 -12.36
C PHE A 15 2.53 0.26 -13.21
N TYR A 16 2.72 1.44 -13.79
CA TYR A 16 1.72 2.07 -14.65
C TYR A 16 1.26 1.13 -15.78
N ASP A 17 2.20 0.55 -16.52
CA ASP A 17 1.87 -0.30 -17.67
C ASP A 17 1.12 -1.58 -17.26
N LEU A 18 1.49 -2.16 -16.11
CA LEU A 18 0.73 -3.28 -15.55
C LEU A 18 -0.72 -2.88 -15.27
N TYR A 19 -0.96 -1.72 -14.65
CA TYR A 19 -2.32 -1.26 -14.37
C TYR A 19 -3.07 -0.86 -15.64
N ALA A 20 -2.40 -0.27 -16.62
CA ALA A 20 -2.99 0.06 -17.92
C ALA A 20 -3.47 -1.20 -18.66
N ALA A 21 -2.78 -2.34 -18.48
CA ALA A 21 -3.20 -3.63 -19.04
C ALA A 21 -4.26 -4.33 -18.17
N PHE A 22 -4.10 -4.32 -16.84
CA PHE A 22 -4.95 -5.07 -15.90
C PHE A 22 -6.35 -4.45 -15.72
N LEU A 23 -6.43 -3.13 -15.57
CA LEU A 23 -7.69 -2.46 -15.24
C LEU A 23 -8.78 -2.60 -16.32
N PRO A 24 -8.48 -2.56 -17.64
CA PRO A 24 -9.46 -2.88 -18.67
C PRO A 24 -10.04 -4.29 -18.53
N ILE A 25 -9.20 -5.28 -18.23
CA ILE A 25 -9.62 -6.67 -18.04
C ILE A 25 -10.51 -6.76 -16.80
N PHE A 26 -10.09 -6.16 -15.69
CA PHE A 26 -10.84 -6.14 -14.43
C PHE A 26 -12.23 -5.51 -14.61
N ARG A 27 -12.34 -4.42 -15.38
CA ARG A 27 -13.62 -3.75 -15.67
C ARG A 27 -14.51 -4.55 -16.61
N LYS A 28 -13.94 -5.10 -17.70
CA LYS A 28 -14.68 -5.76 -18.77
C LYS A 28 -15.11 -7.19 -18.44
N HIS A 29 -14.29 -7.91 -17.68
CA HIS A 29 -14.44 -9.33 -17.39
C HIS A 29 -14.56 -9.58 -15.89
N ARG A 30 -15.55 -8.94 -15.24
CA ARG A 30 -15.78 -9.08 -13.79
C ARG A 30 -16.02 -10.53 -13.34
N ASP A 31 -16.52 -11.38 -14.22
CA ASP A 31 -16.70 -12.81 -14.02
C ASP A 31 -15.39 -13.59 -13.81
N TYR A 32 -14.25 -13.06 -14.26
CA TYR A 32 -12.93 -13.66 -14.00
C TYR A 32 -12.44 -13.44 -12.58
N PHE A 33 -13.02 -12.48 -11.88
CA PHE A 33 -12.59 -12.06 -10.55
C PHE A 33 -13.61 -12.46 -9.48
N TYR A 34 -13.16 -12.52 -8.24
CA TYR A 34 -14.08 -12.73 -7.14
C TYR A 34 -15.08 -11.57 -7.06
N ASP A 35 -16.36 -11.88 -6.92
CA ASP A 35 -17.45 -10.89 -6.84
C ASP A 35 -17.39 -10.00 -5.60
N TRP A 36 -16.70 -10.44 -4.56
CA TRP A 36 -16.48 -9.72 -3.32
C TRP A 36 -15.21 -8.85 -3.32
N CYS A 37 -14.36 -8.88 -4.35
CA CYS A 37 -13.15 -8.06 -4.42
C CYS A 37 -13.35 -6.77 -5.22
N GLU A 38 -12.74 -5.68 -4.72
CA GLU A 38 -12.69 -4.37 -5.37
C GLU A 38 -11.29 -3.76 -5.23
N ILE A 39 -10.95 -2.79 -6.07
CA ILE A 39 -9.72 -2.00 -5.92
C ILE A 39 -10.07 -0.73 -5.17
N GLY A 40 -9.57 -0.58 -3.94
CA GLY A 40 -9.81 0.58 -3.11
C GLY A 40 -8.89 1.75 -3.48
N SER A 41 -7.61 1.48 -3.74
CA SER A 41 -6.65 2.49 -4.17
C SER A 41 -5.40 1.85 -4.79
N VAL A 42 -4.64 2.67 -5.52
CA VAL A 42 -3.25 2.36 -5.86
C VAL A 42 -2.34 3.37 -5.17
N TYR A 43 -1.23 2.92 -4.56
CA TYR A 43 -0.36 3.78 -3.78
C TYR A 43 1.09 3.74 -4.26
N GLY A 44 1.77 4.88 -4.16
CA GLY A 44 3.18 5.03 -4.52
C GLY A 44 3.64 6.47 -4.39
N ALA A 45 4.91 6.71 -4.65
CA ALA A 45 5.49 8.05 -4.82
C ALA A 45 6.70 7.91 -5.73
N PRO A 46 7.05 8.95 -6.50
CA PRO A 46 8.30 8.97 -7.24
C PRO A 46 9.50 8.72 -6.32
N ALA A 47 10.51 7.99 -6.82
CA ALA A 47 11.64 7.51 -6.02
C ALA A 47 12.50 8.65 -5.43
N ASP A 48 12.48 9.83 -6.04
CA ASP A 48 13.24 11.01 -5.66
C ASP A 48 12.46 12.01 -4.77
N CYS A 49 11.33 11.60 -4.19
CA CYS A 49 10.59 12.42 -3.23
C CYS A 49 11.21 12.35 -1.84
N ILE A 50 11.66 13.49 -1.29
CA ILE A 50 12.26 13.55 0.05
C ILE A 50 11.27 13.20 1.17
N TRP A 51 9.95 13.36 0.93
CA TRP A 51 8.92 12.93 1.89
C TRP A 51 8.66 11.42 1.85
N GLY A 52 9.23 10.70 0.89
CA GLY A 52 9.18 9.24 0.85
C GLY A 52 9.97 8.61 2.00
N GLY A 53 9.48 7.52 2.56
CA GLY A 53 10.14 6.79 3.68
C GLY A 53 10.05 5.27 3.51
N GLY A 54 9.41 4.81 2.44
CA GLY A 54 9.29 3.41 2.08
C GLY A 54 10.21 3.02 0.91
N ARG A 55 10.39 1.74 0.70
CA ARG A 55 11.07 1.21 -0.47
C ARG A 55 10.27 1.59 -1.72
N ALA A 56 10.91 2.16 -2.72
CA ALA A 56 10.30 2.56 -3.98
C ALA A 56 11.08 1.96 -5.16
N GLY A 57 10.37 1.60 -6.21
CA GLY A 57 10.94 1.33 -7.51
C GLY A 57 10.99 2.59 -8.36
N PHE A 58 11.53 2.45 -9.56
CA PHE A 58 11.57 3.51 -10.56
C PHE A 58 10.32 3.44 -11.44
N GLY A 59 9.80 4.61 -11.84
CA GLY A 59 8.69 4.72 -12.81
C GLY A 59 8.94 5.93 -13.72
N GLU A 60 8.63 5.77 -14.99
CA GLU A 60 8.91 6.77 -16.05
C GLU A 60 7.72 7.69 -16.35
N HIS A 61 6.51 7.28 -15.95
CA HIS A 61 5.29 8.02 -16.27
C HIS A 61 5.11 9.26 -15.40
N SER A 62 4.59 10.31 -16.04
CA SER A 62 4.32 11.56 -15.36
C SER A 62 3.19 11.41 -14.33
N PRO A 63 3.20 12.23 -13.25
CA PRO A 63 2.13 12.21 -12.26
C PRO A 63 0.73 12.45 -12.84
N ARG A 64 0.63 13.18 -13.96
CA ARG A 64 -0.65 13.44 -14.63
C ARG A 64 -1.17 12.20 -15.35
N GLU A 65 -0.33 11.50 -16.12
CA GLU A 65 -0.71 10.25 -16.78
C GLU A 65 -1.19 9.20 -15.77
N VAL A 66 -0.47 9.08 -14.65
CA VAL A 66 -0.84 8.16 -13.56
C VAL A 66 -2.22 8.52 -12.98
N LEU A 67 -2.47 9.81 -12.71
CA LEU A 67 -3.77 10.27 -12.20
C LEU A 67 -4.89 10.08 -13.21
N ASP A 68 -4.65 10.33 -14.50
CA ASP A 68 -5.66 10.21 -15.55
C ASP A 68 -6.09 8.73 -15.70
N LEU A 69 -5.13 7.80 -15.64
CA LEU A 69 -5.43 6.36 -15.62
C LEU A 69 -6.30 5.99 -14.40
N MET A 70 -5.90 6.37 -13.20
CA MET A 70 -6.66 6.03 -11.99
C MET A 70 -8.07 6.63 -12.01
N LYS A 71 -8.20 7.86 -12.48
CA LYS A 71 -9.47 8.55 -12.64
C LYS A 71 -10.40 7.85 -13.64
N GLU A 72 -9.88 7.36 -14.77
CA GLU A 72 -10.66 6.61 -15.77
C GLU A 72 -11.36 5.41 -15.14
N TYR A 73 -10.70 4.75 -14.17
CA TYR A 73 -11.23 3.57 -13.48
C TYR A 73 -11.89 3.89 -12.13
N ASN A 74 -12.01 5.17 -11.77
CA ASN A 74 -12.56 5.63 -10.49
C ASN A 74 -11.84 5.02 -9.28
N ILE A 75 -10.50 4.94 -9.35
CA ILE A 75 -9.62 4.39 -8.31
C ILE A 75 -8.89 5.53 -7.61
N SER A 76 -8.90 5.54 -6.28
CA SER A 76 -8.16 6.50 -5.46
C SER A 76 -6.65 6.30 -5.62
N SER A 77 -5.92 7.39 -5.80
CA SER A 77 -4.46 7.43 -5.82
C SER A 77 -3.92 7.90 -4.47
N ARG A 78 -2.94 7.20 -3.90
CA ARG A 78 -2.34 7.57 -2.62
C ARG A 78 -0.85 7.83 -2.76
N LEU A 79 -0.42 9.05 -2.43
CA LEU A 79 1.01 9.38 -2.32
C LEU A 79 1.61 8.73 -1.06
N THR A 80 2.79 8.13 -1.18
CA THR A 80 3.46 7.50 -0.04
C THR A 80 4.53 8.44 0.50
N PHE A 81 4.15 9.31 1.44
CA PHE A 81 4.99 10.30 2.09
C PHE A 81 5.27 9.92 3.55
N SER A 82 5.90 8.75 3.71
CA SER A 82 6.11 8.08 5.00
C SER A 82 7.51 8.28 5.58
N ASN A 83 8.22 9.34 5.20
CA ASN A 83 9.49 9.71 5.82
C ASN A 83 9.25 10.11 7.28
N SER A 84 9.95 9.43 8.21
CA SER A 84 9.80 9.62 9.65
C SER A 84 10.71 10.70 10.24
N LEU A 85 11.64 11.26 9.44
CA LEU A 85 12.70 12.15 9.89
C LEU A 85 12.56 13.57 9.34
N LEU A 86 11.36 13.94 8.88
CA LEU A 86 11.10 15.26 8.34
C LEU A 86 11.23 16.35 9.41
N ARG A 87 11.75 17.51 8.99
CA ARG A 87 11.84 18.75 9.75
C ARG A 87 11.12 19.87 8.98
N GLU A 88 10.91 21.01 9.60
CA GLU A 88 10.22 22.16 9.01
C GLU A 88 10.82 22.59 7.66
N GLU A 89 12.15 22.59 7.55
CA GLU A 89 12.86 22.93 6.31
C GLU A 89 12.48 22.04 5.11
N HIS A 90 12.13 20.78 5.36
CA HIS A 90 11.73 19.83 4.33
C HIS A 90 10.30 20.05 3.81
N LEU A 91 9.46 20.77 4.56
CA LEU A 91 8.07 21.04 4.16
C LEU A 91 7.97 21.95 2.92
N SER A 92 9.01 22.73 2.65
CA SER A 92 9.07 23.63 1.47
C SER A 92 9.51 22.93 0.18
N ASP A 93 9.69 21.61 0.16
CA ASP A 93 10.09 20.87 -1.05
C ASP A 93 9.09 21.09 -2.18
N LYS A 94 9.58 21.61 -3.30
CA LYS A 94 8.73 22.00 -4.43
C LYS A 94 8.05 20.82 -5.08
N LYS A 95 8.79 19.73 -5.31
CA LYS A 95 8.28 18.55 -6.00
C LYS A 95 7.17 17.87 -5.20
N CYS A 96 7.39 17.65 -3.91
CA CYS A 96 6.39 17.04 -3.04
C CYS A 96 5.13 17.91 -2.93
N ASN A 97 5.29 19.23 -2.83
CA ASN A 97 4.16 20.18 -2.84
C ASN A 97 3.41 20.22 -4.17
N GLU A 98 4.10 20.14 -5.31
CA GLU A 98 3.47 20.07 -6.63
C GLU A 98 2.64 18.80 -6.79
N LEU A 99 3.14 17.65 -6.31
CA LEU A 99 2.39 16.40 -6.27
C LEU A 99 1.14 16.54 -5.41
N CYS A 100 1.25 17.07 -4.19
CA CYS A 100 0.08 17.30 -3.34
C CYS A 100 -0.95 18.22 -3.99
N ARG A 101 -0.51 19.30 -4.63
CA ARG A 101 -1.41 20.22 -5.34
C ARG A 101 -2.13 19.51 -6.48
N LEU A 102 -1.41 18.71 -7.27
CA LEU A 102 -2.00 17.98 -8.39
C LEU A 102 -3.02 16.94 -7.90
N PHE A 103 -2.67 16.16 -6.87
CA PHE A 103 -3.53 15.10 -6.34
C PHE A 103 -4.73 15.64 -5.56
N SER A 104 -4.62 16.83 -4.95
CA SER A 104 -5.73 17.48 -4.23
C SER A 104 -6.76 18.12 -5.14
N GLN A 105 -6.40 18.43 -6.39
CA GLN A 105 -7.30 19.09 -7.36
C GLN A 105 -8.10 18.10 -8.20
N SER A 106 -7.78 16.81 -8.15
CA SER A 106 -8.51 15.80 -8.92
C SER A 106 -9.96 15.72 -8.44
N PRO A 107 -10.94 15.71 -9.38
CA PRO A 107 -12.32 15.39 -9.03
C PRO A 107 -12.41 13.93 -8.54
N PRO A 108 -13.58 13.46 -8.06
CA PRO A 108 -13.73 12.08 -7.59
C PRO A 108 -13.08 11.05 -8.52
N PRO A 109 -12.44 10.00 -7.96
CA PRO A 109 -12.37 9.68 -6.53
C PRO A 109 -11.41 10.60 -5.75
N GLN A 110 -11.70 10.83 -4.45
CA GLN A 110 -10.79 11.55 -3.56
C GLN A 110 -9.47 10.79 -3.45
N ASN A 111 -8.34 11.53 -3.53
CA ASN A 111 -7.01 10.98 -3.38
C ASN A 111 -6.49 11.14 -1.94
N GLY A 112 -5.45 10.40 -1.58
CA GLY A 112 -4.94 10.41 -0.24
C GLY A 112 -3.42 10.42 -0.13
N VAL A 113 -2.94 10.51 1.11
CA VAL A 113 -1.51 10.46 1.43
C VAL A 113 -1.28 9.48 2.58
N ILE A 114 -0.31 8.59 2.42
CA ILE A 114 0.15 7.68 3.48
C ILE A 114 1.29 8.37 4.23
N ILE A 115 1.11 8.59 5.54
CA ILE A 115 1.93 9.48 6.35
C ILE A 115 2.50 8.75 7.58
N CYS A 116 3.74 9.10 7.94
CA CYS A 116 4.39 8.70 9.19
C CYS A 116 4.60 9.88 10.15
N SER A 117 4.94 11.06 9.62
CA SER A 117 5.30 12.26 10.38
C SER A 117 4.07 13.08 10.75
N ASP A 118 3.88 13.37 12.04
CA ASP A 118 2.80 14.25 12.51
C ASP A 118 3.02 15.71 12.07
N LEU A 119 4.27 16.12 11.92
CA LEU A 119 4.63 17.43 11.35
C LEU A 119 4.10 17.55 9.91
N LEU A 120 4.32 16.52 9.08
CA LEU A 120 3.81 16.51 7.71
C LEU A 120 2.28 16.43 7.68
N LEU A 121 1.66 15.65 8.55
CA LEU A 121 0.20 15.56 8.66
C LEU A 121 -0.41 16.95 8.92
N SER A 122 0.10 17.66 9.91
CA SER A 122 -0.38 19.02 10.25
C SER A 122 -0.24 19.98 9.07
N TYR A 123 0.92 19.96 8.41
CA TYR A 123 1.17 20.78 7.23
C TYR A 123 0.21 20.48 6.07
N LEU A 124 -0.03 19.20 5.78
CA LEU A 124 -0.89 18.80 4.68
C LEU A 124 -2.38 19.06 4.95
N LYS A 125 -2.84 18.93 6.19
CA LYS A 125 -4.21 19.30 6.59
C LYS A 125 -4.51 20.78 6.34
N GLU A 126 -3.54 21.64 6.62
CA GLU A 126 -3.68 23.08 6.43
C GLU A 126 -3.63 23.48 4.94
N ASN A 127 -2.69 22.90 4.18
CA ASN A 127 -2.41 23.35 2.82
C ASN A 127 -3.15 22.55 1.74
N TYR A 128 -3.58 21.30 2.01
CA TYR A 128 -4.23 20.39 1.05
C TYR A 128 -5.42 19.64 1.68
N PRO A 129 -6.46 20.35 2.18
CA PRO A 129 -7.56 19.77 2.96
C PRO A 129 -8.46 18.80 2.17
N HIS A 130 -8.32 18.75 0.85
CA HIS A 130 -9.06 17.80 0.01
C HIS A 130 -8.43 16.41 -0.05
N LEU A 131 -7.22 16.22 0.48
CA LEU A 131 -6.60 14.91 0.60
C LEU A 131 -7.07 14.22 1.87
N TYR A 132 -7.31 12.92 1.80
CA TYR A 132 -7.46 12.11 3.02
C TYR A 132 -6.13 11.49 3.45
N PHE A 133 -6.02 11.09 4.70
CA PHE A 133 -4.76 10.60 5.25
C PHE A 133 -4.86 9.15 5.73
N VAL A 134 -3.75 8.44 5.55
CA VAL A 134 -3.57 7.04 5.96
C VAL A 134 -2.36 6.96 6.89
N SER A 135 -2.55 6.42 8.09
CA SER A 135 -1.43 6.16 8.99
C SER A 135 -0.59 5.00 8.47
N SER A 136 0.72 5.24 8.34
CA SER A 136 1.67 4.31 7.72
C SER A 136 2.10 3.20 8.68
N THR A 137 2.24 1.97 8.16
CA THR A 137 2.90 0.86 8.86
C THR A 137 4.37 1.16 9.23
N THR A 138 4.99 2.18 8.60
CA THR A 138 6.36 2.62 8.95
C THR A 138 6.46 3.25 10.33
N LYS A 139 5.35 3.60 10.97
CA LYS A 139 5.30 3.97 12.40
C LYS A 139 5.70 2.79 13.31
N VAL A 140 5.56 1.55 12.83
CA VAL A 140 5.92 0.31 13.56
C VAL A 140 5.23 0.24 14.93
N LEU A 141 3.90 0.40 14.91
CA LEU A 141 3.06 0.31 16.12
C LEU A 141 2.80 -1.15 16.45
N THR A 142 3.64 -1.73 17.31
CA THR A 142 3.61 -3.18 17.62
C THR A 142 2.66 -3.55 18.76
N GLU A 143 2.27 -2.57 19.57
CA GLU A 143 1.34 -2.78 20.67
C GLU A 143 -0.10 -2.51 20.22
N PHE A 144 -1.03 -3.38 20.61
CA PHE A 144 -2.43 -3.23 20.22
C PHE A 144 -3.06 -1.93 20.73
N SER A 145 -2.67 -1.45 21.89
CA SER A 145 -3.10 -0.15 22.43
C SER A 145 -2.66 1.03 21.56
N GLN A 146 -1.47 0.95 20.94
CA GLN A 146 -1.02 1.97 19.98
C GLN A 146 -1.88 1.97 18.72
N LEU A 147 -2.27 0.77 18.23
CA LEU A 147 -3.20 0.66 17.11
C LEU A 147 -4.55 1.29 17.43
N VAL A 148 -5.12 1.00 18.61
CA VAL A 148 -6.41 1.58 19.03
C VAL A 148 -6.33 3.11 19.10
N ASN A 149 -5.30 3.66 19.71
CA ASN A 149 -5.09 5.11 19.78
C ASN A 149 -5.00 5.76 18.39
N GLU A 150 -4.36 5.07 17.43
CA GLU A 150 -4.26 5.56 16.06
C GLU A 150 -5.59 5.47 15.30
N LEU A 151 -6.40 4.44 15.57
CA LEU A 151 -7.75 4.28 15.01
C LEU A 151 -8.72 5.34 15.54
N ASP A 152 -8.55 5.78 16.79
CA ASP A 152 -9.36 6.82 17.40
C ASP A 152 -8.97 8.25 16.96
N ASN A 153 -7.87 8.38 16.19
CA ASN A 153 -7.50 9.65 15.59
C ASN A 153 -8.35 9.91 14.33
N ASP A 154 -9.18 10.97 14.40
CA ASP A 154 -10.09 11.37 13.31
C ASP A 154 -9.37 11.92 12.08
N ASP A 155 -8.09 12.25 12.19
CA ASP A 155 -7.28 12.70 11.06
C ASP A 155 -7.03 11.58 10.04
N PHE A 156 -7.14 10.32 10.45
CA PHE A 156 -6.91 9.18 9.57
C PHE A 156 -8.19 8.51 9.11
N SER A 157 -8.33 8.40 7.80
CA SER A 157 -9.37 7.58 7.14
C SER A 157 -9.04 6.10 7.20
N TYR A 158 -7.73 5.75 7.19
CA TYR A 158 -7.24 4.38 7.29
C TYR A 158 -5.98 4.35 8.16
N VAL A 159 -5.78 3.21 8.83
CA VAL A 159 -4.61 2.93 9.66
C VAL A 159 -4.04 1.57 9.23
N VAL A 160 -2.76 1.56 8.83
CA VAL A 160 -2.06 0.31 8.50
C VAL A 160 -1.31 -0.20 9.73
N PRO A 161 -1.81 -1.20 10.45
CA PRO A 161 -1.15 -1.73 11.64
C PRO A 161 0.21 -2.35 11.28
N ASP A 162 1.04 -2.56 12.28
CA ASP A 162 2.18 -3.46 12.10
C ASP A 162 1.66 -4.88 11.80
N PHE A 163 2.24 -5.54 10.81
CA PHE A 163 1.79 -6.85 10.33
C PHE A 163 1.76 -7.93 11.41
N ARG A 164 2.54 -7.77 12.49
CA ARG A 164 2.54 -8.67 13.65
C ARG A 164 1.22 -8.70 14.40
N LEU A 165 0.39 -7.68 14.24
CA LEU A 165 -0.95 -7.60 14.82
C LEU A 165 -2.01 -8.26 13.93
N ASN A 166 -1.68 -8.68 12.72
CA ASN A 166 -2.65 -9.24 11.77
C ASN A 166 -3.49 -10.39 12.36
N LYS A 167 -2.89 -11.27 13.12
CA LYS A 167 -3.56 -12.47 13.67
C LYS A 167 -4.00 -12.33 15.14
N ALA A 168 -4.01 -11.11 15.69
CA ALA A 168 -4.54 -10.85 17.04
C ALA A 168 -6.08 -10.84 17.04
N LEU A 169 -6.71 -11.92 16.54
CA LEU A 169 -8.13 -11.97 16.21
C LEU A 169 -9.05 -11.68 17.41
N ASP A 170 -8.71 -12.17 18.60
CA ASP A 170 -9.49 -11.90 19.82
C ASP A 170 -9.58 -10.39 20.07
N LYS A 171 -8.43 -9.70 20.05
CA LYS A 171 -8.38 -8.23 20.24
C LYS A 171 -9.01 -7.46 19.08
N LEU A 172 -8.83 -7.94 17.85
CA LEU A 172 -9.44 -7.34 16.65
C LEU A 172 -10.97 -7.48 16.67
N SER A 173 -11.52 -8.54 17.27
CA SER A 173 -12.98 -8.71 17.40
C SER A 173 -13.62 -7.62 18.24
N ASP A 174 -12.89 -7.11 19.26
CA ASP A 174 -13.37 -6.11 20.22
C ASP A 174 -13.40 -4.67 19.64
N LEU A 175 -12.79 -4.45 18.48
CA LEU A 175 -12.85 -3.15 17.82
C LEU A 175 -14.28 -2.78 17.42
N THR A 176 -14.61 -1.49 17.53
CA THR A 176 -15.89 -0.95 17.05
C THR A 176 -16.01 -1.08 15.53
N THR A 177 -17.22 -0.99 15.01
CA THR A 177 -17.45 -0.99 13.55
C THR A 177 -16.68 0.15 12.86
N GLU A 178 -16.64 1.32 13.48
CA GLU A 178 -15.92 2.46 12.94
C GLU A 178 -14.41 2.21 12.89
N GLN A 179 -13.82 1.69 13.98
CA GLN A 179 -12.42 1.31 14.01
C GLN A 179 -12.11 0.21 12.97
N LYS A 180 -12.95 -0.82 12.85
CA LYS A 180 -12.80 -1.90 11.85
C LYS A 180 -12.77 -1.35 10.42
N ASN A 181 -13.59 -0.35 10.10
CA ASN A 181 -13.61 0.28 8.80
C ASN A 181 -12.33 1.04 8.46
N LYS A 182 -11.60 1.52 9.48
CA LYS A 182 -10.31 2.21 9.30
C LYS A 182 -9.11 1.26 9.18
N VAL A 183 -9.20 0.02 9.68
CA VAL A 183 -8.06 -0.93 9.63
C VAL A 183 -7.76 -1.35 8.20
N GLU A 184 -6.51 -1.18 7.76
CA GLU A 184 -5.99 -1.61 6.46
C GLU A 184 -4.84 -2.62 6.66
N PHE A 185 -5.14 -3.91 6.58
CA PHE A 185 -4.18 -4.97 6.87
C PHE A 185 -3.13 -5.15 5.78
N LEU A 186 -1.85 -5.19 6.15
CA LEU A 186 -0.75 -5.55 5.27
C LEU A 186 -0.67 -7.07 5.14
N CYS A 187 -1.12 -7.62 3.99
CA CYS A 187 -1.42 -9.05 3.86
C CYS A 187 -0.18 -9.93 3.62
N ASN A 188 0.78 -9.46 2.81
CA ASN A 188 1.87 -10.27 2.25
C ASN A 188 3.26 -9.79 2.68
N GLU A 189 3.39 -9.21 3.89
CA GLU A 189 4.68 -8.79 4.41
C GLU A 189 5.62 -9.98 4.61
N CYS A 190 6.84 -9.86 4.09
CA CYS A 190 7.86 -10.91 4.20
C CYS A 190 8.91 -10.65 5.30
N CYS A 191 8.83 -9.52 6.00
CA CYS A 191 9.70 -9.25 7.13
C CYS A 191 9.57 -10.34 8.19
N TYR A 192 10.70 -10.68 8.81
CA TYR A 192 10.72 -11.63 9.92
C TYR A 192 9.89 -11.11 11.10
N VAL A 193 8.94 -11.91 11.58
CA VAL A 193 8.02 -11.52 12.68
C VAL A 193 8.77 -11.12 13.95
N GLY A 194 9.90 -11.79 14.25
CA GLY A 194 10.76 -11.47 15.39
C GLY A 194 11.73 -10.31 15.19
N CYS A 195 11.60 -9.53 14.09
CA CYS A 195 12.51 -8.43 13.80
C CYS A 195 12.30 -7.25 14.76
N ALA A 196 13.29 -6.98 15.62
CA ALA A 196 13.29 -5.80 16.49
C ALA A 196 13.83 -4.53 15.79
N ASP A 197 14.36 -4.65 14.58
CA ASP A 197 15.11 -3.60 13.87
C ASP A 197 14.32 -2.91 12.74
N ARG A 198 13.02 -3.23 12.61
CA ARG A 198 12.16 -2.73 11.51
C ARG A 198 12.09 -1.20 11.48
N LYS A 199 12.02 -0.56 12.64
CA LYS A 199 11.97 0.91 12.73
C LYS A 199 13.26 1.53 12.19
N ASN A 200 14.43 1.03 12.61
CA ASN A 200 15.73 1.50 12.10
C ASN A 200 15.87 1.28 10.58
N CYS A 201 15.31 0.20 10.05
CA CYS A 201 15.27 -0.05 8.61
C CYS A 201 14.53 1.09 7.86
N TYR A 202 13.36 1.51 8.33
CA TYR A 202 12.61 2.62 7.74
C TYR A 202 13.28 3.97 7.96
N GLU A 203 13.90 4.21 9.11
CA GLU A 203 14.68 5.43 9.36
C GLU A 203 15.88 5.53 8.43
N ASN A 204 16.54 4.41 8.14
CA ASN A 204 17.64 4.39 7.16
C ASN A 204 17.16 4.77 5.75
N VAL A 205 16.01 4.26 5.31
CA VAL A 205 15.40 4.67 4.04
C VAL A 205 15.03 6.17 4.07
N SER A 206 14.48 6.65 5.18
CA SER A 206 14.14 8.07 5.37
C SER A 206 15.37 8.97 5.25
N ARG A 207 16.51 8.61 5.87
CA ARG A 207 17.80 9.33 5.75
C ARG A 207 18.29 9.39 4.31
N LYS A 208 18.26 8.26 3.60
CA LYS A 208 18.66 8.19 2.18
C LYS A 208 17.82 9.11 1.31
N ASN A 209 16.50 9.15 1.54
CA ASN A 209 15.61 10.03 0.79
C ASN A 209 15.83 11.52 1.10
N LEU A 210 16.38 11.85 2.28
CA LEU A 210 16.83 13.19 2.63
C LEU A 210 18.24 13.53 2.06
N GLY A 211 18.86 12.60 1.32
CA GLY A 211 20.20 12.79 0.76
C GLY A 211 21.34 12.65 1.78
N GLU A 212 21.04 12.13 2.98
CA GLU A 212 22.07 11.90 4.00
C GLU A 212 23.01 10.76 3.58
N ASN A 213 24.31 10.98 3.75
CA ASN A 213 25.31 9.92 3.57
C ASN A 213 25.31 9.00 4.81
N CYS A 214 24.54 7.93 4.75
CA CYS A 214 24.43 6.96 5.82
C CYS A 214 24.77 5.55 5.30
N PRO A 215 25.34 4.67 6.15
CA PRO A 215 25.58 3.28 5.80
C PRO A 215 24.30 2.56 5.35
N GLU A 216 24.43 1.57 4.50
CA GLU A 216 23.30 0.72 4.18
C GLU A 216 22.85 -0.07 5.41
N HIS A 217 21.53 -0.12 5.59
CA HIS A 217 20.94 -0.97 6.61
C HIS A 217 21.08 -2.43 6.19
N VAL A 218 21.78 -3.22 7.01
CA VAL A 218 21.94 -4.66 6.78
C VAL A 218 20.85 -5.39 7.55
N CYS A 219 19.93 -6.02 6.82
CA CYS A 219 18.89 -6.84 7.42
C CYS A 219 19.48 -8.06 8.13
N LYS A 220 19.13 -8.25 9.40
CA LYS A 220 19.59 -9.37 10.25
C LYS A 220 18.59 -10.55 10.31
N ALA A 221 17.54 -10.51 9.48
CA ALA A 221 16.58 -11.61 9.42
C ALA A 221 17.27 -12.92 8.96
N PRO A 222 16.85 -14.09 9.42
CA PRO A 222 17.48 -15.38 9.12
C PRO A 222 17.68 -15.66 7.63
N ASN A 223 16.80 -15.12 6.77
CA ASN A 223 16.79 -15.34 5.34
C ASN A 223 16.97 -14.03 4.52
N ALA A 224 17.64 -13.03 5.10
CA ALA A 224 17.77 -11.70 4.48
C ALA A 224 18.43 -11.74 3.09
N SER A 225 19.39 -12.64 2.87
CA SER A 225 20.12 -12.79 1.60
C SER A 225 19.28 -13.37 0.45
N GLU A 226 18.12 -13.96 0.75
CA GLU A 226 17.31 -14.63 -0.26
C GLU A 226 16.33 -13.67 -0.97
N GLY A 227 16.24 -12.43 -0.50
CA GLY A 227 15.28 -11.44 -1.02
C GLY A 227 13.82 -11.80 -0.74
N TYR A 228 12.90 -11.03 -1.33
CA TYR A 228 11.48 -11.33 -1.24
C TYR A 228 11.12 -12.56 -2.06
N ARG A 229 10.37 -13.47 -1.44
CA ARG A 229 9.73 -14.60 -2.11
C ARG A 229 8.29 -14.76 -1.62
N PHE A 230 7.35 -14.83 -2.55
CA PHE A 230 5.92 -14.95 -2.18
C PHE A 230 5.64 -16.24 -1.40
N SER A 231 6.26 -17.36 -1.77
CA SER A 231 6.15 -18.61 -1.02
C SER A 231 6.55 -18.46 0.45
N LYS A 232 7.58 -17.67 0.74
CA LYS A 232 8.01 -17.39 2.12
C LYS A 232 7.08 -16.42 2.85
N ALA A 233 6.54 -15.43 2.14
CA ALA A 233 5.50 -14.57 2.71
C ALA A 233 4.28 -15.40 3.12
N MET A 234 3.88 -16.39 2.32
CA MET A 234 2.78 -17.31 2.64
C MET A 234 3.05 -18.20 3.85
N GLU A 235 4.30 -18.49 4.18
CA GLU A 235 4.72 -19.25 5.37
C GLU A 235 4.75 -18.37 6.64
N SER A 236 4.70 -17.03 6.50
CA SER A 236 4.70 -16.12 7.65
C SER A 236 3.45 -16.33 8.50
N PRO A 237 3.57 -16.43 9.84
CA PRO A 237 2.41 -16.53 10.72
C PRO A 237 1.52 -15.27 10.67
N ALA A 238 2.01 -14.17 10.12
CA ALA A 238 1.26 -12.93 9.94
C ALA A 238 0.57 -12.81 8.56
N PHE A 239 0.81 -13.77 7.65
CA PHE A 239 0.22 -13.75 6.31
C PHE A 239 -1.31 -13.81 6.35
N ILE A 240 -1.94 -12.98 5.53
CA ILE A 240 -3.40 -13.01 5.33
C ILE A 240 -3.67 -13.47 3.90
N GLY A 241 -4.10 -14.72 3.75
CA GLY A 241 -4.47 -15.30 2.46
C GLY A 241 -5.93 -15.04 2.09
N ILE A 242 -6.32 -15.49 0.90
CA ILE A 242 -7.68 -15.33 0.38
C ILE A 242 -8.72 -15.97 1.29
N GLU A 243 -8.44 -17.18 1.76
CA GLU A 243 -9.38 -17.90 2.65
C GLU A 243 -9.52 -17.21 4.01
N ASP A 244 -8.42 -16.63 4.55
CA ASP A 244 -8.51 -15.81 5.75
C ASP A 244 -9.43 -14.59 5.52
N ILE A 245 -9.23 -13.88 4.39
CA ILE A 245 -10.04 -12.71 4.06
C ILE A 245 -11.51 -13.09 4.01
N LYS A 246 -11.84 -14.12 3.23
CA LYS A 246 -13.22 -14.55 2.97
C LYS A 246 -13.92 -15.13 4.21
N SER A 247 -13.20 -15.98 4.97
CA SER A 247 -13.81 -16.78 6.06
C SER A 247 -13.66 -16.14 7.44
N THR A 248 -12.74 -15.19 7.61
CA THR A 248 -12.44 -14.59 8.91
C THR A 248 -12.62 -13.07 8.89
N TYR A 249 -11.85 -12.34 8.10
CA TYR A 249 -11.82 -10.87 8.20
C TYR A 249 -13.12 -10.21 7.71
N LEU A 250 -13.66 -10.62 6.55
CA LEU A 250 -14.93 -10.10 6.05
C LEU A 250 -16.11 -10.38 7.01
N PRO A 251 -16.28 -11.61 7.56
CA PRO A 251 -17.29 -11.87 8.58
C PRO A 251 -17.12 -11.08 9.87
N MET A 252 -15.87 -10.76 10.26
CA MET A 252 -15.57 -9.89 11.41
C MET A 252 -15.88 -8.42 11.17
N GLY A 253 -16.17 -8.02 9.93
CA GLY A 253 -16.49 -6.64 9.55
C GLY A 253 -15.29 -5.82 9.03
N PHE A 254 -14.15 -6.43 8.75
CA PHE A 254 -13.01 -5.77 8.10
C PHE A 254 -13.15 -5.81 6.59
N SER A 255 -12.69 -4.76 5.91
CA SER A 255 -12.85 -4.63 4.46
C SER A 255 -11.63 -4.13 3.71
N ASN A 256 -10.56 -3.66 4.38
CA ASN A 256 -9.42 -3.05 3.68
C ASN A 256 -8.16 -3.90 3.82
N PHE A 257 -7.56 -4.25 2.68
CA PHE A 257 -6.44 -5.17 2.56
C PHE A 257 -5.35 -4.57 1.67
N LYS A 258 -4.16 -4.38 2.24
CA LYS A 258 -3.02 -3.78 1.56
C LYS A 258 -2.08 -4.87 1.05
N ILE A 259 -1.70 -4.77 -0.20
CA ILE A 259 -0.68 -5.61 -0.82
C ILE A 259 0.61 -4.80 -0.89
N GLU A 260 1.71 -5.33 -0.36
CA GLU A 260 3.01 -4.71 -0.53
C GLU A 260 3.67 -5.12 -1.84
N GLY A 261 4.73 -4.40 -2.26
CA GLY A 261 5.52 -4.85 -3.39
C GLY A 261 6.11 -3.76 -4.28
N ARG A 262 6.13 -2.49 -3.86
CA ARG A 262 6.61 -1.36 -4.69
C ARG A 262 8.00 -1.56 -5.34
N SER A 263 8.88 -2.36 -4.74
CA SER A 263 10.22 -2.64 -5.25
C SER A 263 10.39 -4.03 -5.86
N LEU A 264 9.29 -4.77 -6.08
CA LEU A 264 9.37 -6.19 -6.43
C LEU A 264 9.27 -6.50 -7.93
N GLY A 265 8.92 -5.49 -8.74
CA GLY A 265 8.72 -5.64 -10.18
C GLY A 265 7.30 -6.06 -10.56
N SER A 266 6.90 -5.67 -11.78
CA SER A 266 5.53 -5.84 -12.30
C SER A 266 5.12 -7.32 -12.41
N ALA A 267 6.05 -8.21 -12.73
CA ALA A 267 5.78 -9.65 -12.81
C ALA A 267 5.25 -10.23 -11.50
N LEU A 268 5.92 -9.90 -10.38
CA LEU A 268 5.49 -10.39 -9.07
C LEU A 268 4.19 -9.73 -8.61
N ILE A 269 3.99 -8.45 -8.93
CA ILE A 269 2.73 -7.77 -8.64
C ILE A 269 1.57 -8.38 -9.42
N LEU A 270 1.78 -8.75 -10.68
CA LEU A 270 0.78 -9.50 -11.44
C LEU A 270 0.39 -10.80 -10.72
N GLU A 271 1.35 -11.57 -10.22
CA GLU A 271 1.04 -12.80 -9.46
C GLU A 271 0.23 -12.51 -8.18
N PHE A 272 0.45 -11.37 -7.51
CA PHE A 272 -0.41 -10.97 -6.38
C PHE A 272 -1.83 -10.63 -6.83
N LEU A 273 -2.00 -9.90 -7.95
CA LEU A 273 -3.33 -9.60 -8.50
C LEU A 273 -4.06 -10.88 -8.88
N LEU A 274 -3.35 -11.84 -9.49
CA LEU A 274 -3.92 -13.16 -9.81
C LEU A 274 -4.30 -13.92 -8.55
N TYR A 275 -3.43 -13.96 -7.55
CA TYR A 275 -3.69 -14.69 -6.30
C TYR A 275 -4.86 -14.10 -5.51
N TYR A 276 -4.87 -12.78 -5.27
CA TYR A 276 -5.84 -12.16 -4.36
C TYR A 276 -7.18 -11.84 -5.02
N MET A 277 -7.22 -11.61 -6.33
CA MET A 277 -8.40 -11.05 -6.97
C MET A 277 -9.02 -11.97 -8.01
N THR A 278 -8.22 -12.83 -8.68
CA THR A 278 -8.67 -13.62 -9.82
C THR A 278 -9.11 -15.01 -9.40
N ARG A 279 -10.24 -15.46 -9.89
CA ARG A 279 -10.73 -16.85 -9.69
C ARG A 279 -9.72 -17.84 -10.26
N PRO A 280 -9.43 -18.96 -9.59
CA PRO A 280 -8.39 -19.91 -10.01
C PRO A 280 -8.53 -20.37 -11.47
N GLU A 281 -9.76 -20.63 -11.92
CA GLU A 281 -10.05 -21.09 -13.28
C GLU A 281 -9.75 -20.06 -14.38
N HIS A 282 -9.57 -18.77 -14.01
CA HIS A 282 -9.30 -17.67 -14.92
C HIS A 282 -7.88 -17.10 -14.82
N GLN A 283 -7.08 -17.53 -13.84
CA GLN A 283 -5.74 -16.97 -13.59
C GLN A 283 -4.83 -17.11 -14.82
N LEU A 284 -4.82 -18.29 -15.46
CA LEU A 284 -4.02 -18.50 -16.66
C LEU A 284 -4.45 -17.55 -17.78
N LYS A 285 -5.75 -17.43 -18.01
CA LYS A 285 -6.30 -16.56 -19.06
C LYS A 285 -5.97 -15.08 -18.84
N VAL A 286 -6.11 -14.58 -17.61
CA VAL A 286 -5.77 -13.19 -17.28
C VAL A 286 -4.26 -12.95 -17.44
N ARG A 287 -3.42 -13.90 -17.00
CA ARG A 287 -1.97 -13.84 -17.18
C ARG A 287 -1.59 -13.78 -18.66
N GLU A 288 -2.13 -14.67 -19.48
CA GLU A 288 -1.86 -14.71 -20.93
C GLU A 288 -2.26 -13.41 -21.63
N GLN A 289 -3.44 -12.86 -21.32
CA GLN A 289 -3.87 -11.59 -21.90
C GLN A 289 -2.92 -10.44 -21.55
N ILE A 290 -2.44 -10.37 -20.31
CA ILE A 290 -1.50 -9.32 -19.90
C ILE A 290 -0.14 -9.53 -20.58
N TYR A 291 0.43 -10.73 -20.52
CA TYR A 291 1.73 -11.01 -21.10
C TYR A 291 1.75 -10.87 -22.62
N LEU A 292 0.80 -11.52 -23.30
CA LEU A 292 0.82 -11.62 -24.76
C LEU A 292 0.30 -10.37 -25.46
N ASP A 293 -0.68 -9.69 -24.84
CA ASP A 293 -1.37 -8.59 -25.50
C ASP A 293 -0.83 -7.21 -25.11
N SER A 294 -0.13 -7.10 -23.97
CA SER A 294 0.14 -5.78 -23.41
C SER A 294 1.54 -5.57 -22.82
N MET A 295 2.27 -6.63 -22.46
CA MET A 295 3.50 -6.49 -21.66
C MET A 295 4.64 -7.43 -22.10
N LEU A 296 4.61 -7.93 -23.34
CA LEU A 296 5.63 -8.89 -23.82
C LEU A 296 7.06 -8.37 -23.71
N ASP A 297 7.25 -7.06 -23.79
CA ASP A 297 8.56 -6.42 -23.73
C ASP A 297 8.97 -5.98 -22.30
N LEU A 298 8.12 -6.21 -21.29
CA LEU A 298 8.34 -5.73 -19.91
C LEU A 298 8.83 -6.82 -18.93
N PHE A 299 9.09 -8.03 -19.41
CA PHE A 299 9.54 -9.16 -18.60
C PHE A 299 10.85 -9.76 -19.11
#